data_79e4ce4e8832ab9823af8a16d6477047
#
_entry.id   79e4ce4e8832ab9823af8a16d6477047
#
_cell.length_a   1.000
_cell.length_b   1.000
_cell.length_c   1.000
_cell.angle_alpha   90.00
_cell.angle_beta   90.00
_cell.angle_gamma   90.00
#
_symmetry.space_group_name_H-M   'P 1'
#
loop_
_entity.id
_entity.type
_entity.pdbx_description
1 polymer ?
#
loop_
_entity_poly.entity_id
_entity_poly.type
_entity_poly.pdbx_seq_one_letter_code
_entity_poly.pdbx_strand_id
1 'polypeptide(L)'
;MAITFNTDRLQGLEGTTITGVYGRIQSVTVKKYDAETNPSVAVRWRCLYDVVLHASAVKRNASGEYPAWGNRLNSREIDHFTCTYDPTSDSNPYAQAYADLKTKLAAGGSPIASSIADA
;
A
#
# COMPACT_ATOMS: atom_id res chain seq x y z
N MET A 1 1.40 11.73 -0.66
CA MET A 1 0.90 10.82 -1.72
C MET A 1 -0.07 9.84 -1.10
N ALA A 2 -1.15 9.55 -1.77
CA ALA A 2 -2.16 8.60 -1.34
C ALA A 2 -2.99 8.14 -2.54
N ILE A 3 -3.86 7.15 -2.33
CA ILE A 3 -4.80 6.68 -3.34
C ILE A 3 -6.20 6.61 -2.76
N THR A 4 -7.20 6.66 -3.62
CA THR A 4 -8.60 6.36 -3.27
C THR A 4 -9.09 5.19 -4.09
N PHE A 5 -10.00 4.42 -3.53
CA PHE A 5 -10.57 3.26 -4.19
C PHE A 5 -11.85 2.80 -3.52
N ASN A 6 -12.58 1.90 -4.17
CA ASN A 6 -13.74 1.22 -3.62
C ASN A 6 -13.36 -0.21 -3.27
N THR A 7 -13.83 -0.73 -2.15
CA THR A 7 -13.53 -2.11 -1.75
C THR A 7 -14.66 -2.72 -0.90
N ASP A 8 -14.82 -4.03 -1.01
CA ASP A 8 -15.70 -4.83 -0.16
C ASP A 8 -14.93 -5.72 0.83
N ARG A 9 -13.65 -5.42 1.04
CA ARG A 9 -12.72 -6.24 1.84
C ARG A 9 -12.38 -5.62 3.19
N LEU A 10 -13.23 -4.75 3.71
CA LEU A 10 -13.02 -4.14 5.03
C LEU A 10 -13.49 -5.07 6.15
N GLN A 11 -12.71 -5.12 7.22
CA GLN A 11 -13.03 -5.94 8.39
C GLN A 11 -14.33 -5.49 9.04
N GLY A 12 -15.24 -6.45 9.26
CA GLY A 12 -16.57 -6.20 9.79
C GLY A 12 -17.60 -5.73 8.75
N LEU A 13 -17.17 -5.47 7.51
CA LEU A 13 -18.03 -4.98 6.42
C LEU A 13 -17.85 -5.83 5.16
N GLU A 14 -17.38 -7.07 5.32
CA GLU A 14 -17.10 -7.96 4.19
C GLU A 14 -18.37 -8.16 3.34
N GLY A 15 -18.21 -8.06 2.04
CA GLY A 15 -19.31 -8.17 1.08
C GLY A 15 -20.08 -6.87 0.85
N THR A 16 -19.82 -5.81 1.63
CA THR A 16 -20.39 -4.48 1.42
C THR A 16 -19.34 -3.57 0.79
N THR A 17 -19.59 -3.08 -0.41
CA THR A 17 -18.67 -2.17 -1.08
C THR A 17 -18.72 -0.79 -0.44
N ILE A 18 -17.57 -0.35 0.06
CA ILE A 18 -17.38 1.01 0.58
C ILE A 18 -16.65 1.82 -0.49
N THR A 19 -17.18 2.99 -0.80
CA THR A 19 -16.63 3.87 -1.84
C THR A 19 -15.74 4.94 -1.24
N GLY A 20 -14.73 5.37 -2.01
CA GLY A 20 -13.86 6.48 -1.62
C GLY A 20 -12.98 6.20 -0.41
N VAL A 21 -12.61 4.95 -0.21
CA VAL A 21 -11.63 4.59 0.82
C VAL A 21 -10.30 5.25 0.51
N TYR A 22 -9.71 5.92 1.49
CA TYR A 22 -8.43 6.59 1.36
C TYR A 22 -7.32 5.69 1.89
N GLY A 23 -6.37 5.34 1.03
CA GLY A 23 -5.24 4.47 1.37
C GLY A 23 -3.93 5.24 1.28
N ARG A 24 -3.11 5.11 2.32
CA ARG A 24 -1.76 5.66 2.34
C ARG A 24 -0.75 4.63 2.81
N ILE A 25 0.46 4.73 2.33
CA ILE A 25 1.56 3.89 2.80
C ILE A 25 2.19 4.59 4.00
N GLN A 26 2.17 3.91 5.14
CA GLN A 26 2.69 4.44 6.40
C GLN A 26 4.19 4.25 6.52
N SER A 27 4.69 3.09 6.14
CA SER A 27 6.10 2.77 6.24
C SER A 27 6.58 1.95 5.05
N VAL A 28 7.83 2.14 4.67
CA VAL A 28 8.50 1.40 3.61
C VAL A 28 9.87 0.95 4.13
N THR A 29 10.16 -0.34 3.99
CA THR A 29 11.46 -0.93 4.31
C THR A 29 12.06 -1.53 3.05
N VAL A 30 13.27 -1.13 2.70
CA VAL A 30 14.03 -1.67 1.57
C VAL A 30 15.06 -2.65 2.09
N LYS A 31 15.06 -3.86 1.54
CA LYS A 31 16.03 -4.91 1.89
C LYS A 31 16.76 -5.40 0.66
N LYS A 32 18.06 -5.63 0.82
CA LYS A 32 18.92 -6.25 -0.20
C LYS A 32 19.13 -7.72 0.15
N TYR A 33 18.86 -8.58 -0.82
CA TYR A 33 19.18 -10.01 -0.74
C TYR A 33 20.32 -10.29 -1.70
N ASP A 34 21.41 -10.84 -1.22
CA ASP A 34 22.61 -11.10 -2.03
C ASP A 34 23.09 -12.56 -1.92
N ALA A 35 24.18 -12.85 -2.64
CA ALA A 35 24.73 -14.19 -2.69
C ALA A 35 25.29 -14.69 -1.36
N GLU A 36 25.62 -13.83 -0.42
CA GLU A 36 26.08 -14.24 0.91
C GLU A 36 24.96 -14.87 1.72
N THR A 37 23.72 -14.38 1.55
CA THR A 37 22.54 -14.95 2.20
C THR A 37 22.09 -16.23 1.52
N ASN A 38 22.20 -16.27 0.18
CA ASN A 38 21.85 -17.45 -0.62
C ASN A 38 22.70 -17.47 -1.91
N PRO A 39 23.79 -18.27 -1.95
CA PRO A 39 24.72 -18.28 -3.09
C PRO A 39 24.11 -18.63 -4.45
N SER A 40 22.96 -19.29 -4.47
CA SER A 40 22.27 -19.67 -5.71
C SER A 40 21.35 -18.57 -6.24
N VAL A 41 21.23 -17.43 -5.55
CA VAL A 41 20.32 -16.35 -5.91
C VAL A 41 21.10 -15.10 -6.28
N ALA A 42 20.77 -14.49 -7.42
CA ALA A 42 21.33 -13.20 -7.81
C ALA A 42 20.94 -12.09 -6.82
N VAL A 43 21.79 -11.06 -6.73
CA VAL A 43 21.49 -9.87 -5.93
C VAL A 43 20.14 -9.27 -6.36
N ARG A 44 19.29 -9.04 -5.39
CA ARG A 44 17.98 -8.45 -5.62
C ARG A 44 17.56 -7.55 -4.46
N TRP A 45 16.71 -6.59 -4.75
CA TRP A 45 16.17 -5.67 -3.79
C TRP A 45 14.67 -5.91 -3.61
N ARG A 46 14.22 -5.82 -2.39
CA ARG A 46 12.81 -5.94 -2.04
C ARG A 46 12.35 -4.73 -1.25
N CYS A 47 11.10 -4.36 -1.46
CA CYS A 47 10.43 -3.30 -0.74
C CYS A 47 9.26 -3.92 0.04
N LEU A 48 9.24 -3.69 1.35
CA LEU A 48 8.12 -4.08 2.22
C LEU A 48 7.42 -2.81 2.66
N TYR A 49 6.09 -2.77 2.56
CA TYR A 49 5.35 -1.57 2.93
C TYR A 49 4.04 -1.89 3.64
N ASP A 50 3.66 -0.99 4.55
CA ASP A 50 2.43 -1.06 5.32
C ASP A 50 1.42 -0.03 4.82
N VAL A 51 0.16 -0.46 4.69
CA VAL A 51 -0.93 0.37 4.21
C VAL A 51 -1.87 0.70 5.36
N VAL A 52 -2.24 1.97 5.46
CA VAL A 52 -3.25 2.44 6.40
C VAL A 52 -4.44 2.96 5.62
N LEU A 53 -5.63 2.53 6.03
CA LEU A 53 -6.89 2.88 5.37
C LEU A 53 -7.71 3.83 6.25
N HIS A 54 -8.37 4.77 5.58
CA HIS A 54 -9.30 5.71 6.21
C HIS A 54 -10.61 5.75 5.42
N ALA A 55 -11.72 6.06 6.10
CA ALA A 55 -13.03 6.14 5.47
C ALA A 55 -13.15 7.31 4.48
N SER A 56 -12.30 8.32 4.63
CA SER A 56 -12.24 9.49 3.74
C SER A 56 -10.85 10.10 3.78
N ALA A 57 -10.58 11.04 2.87
CA ALA A 57 -9.31 11.74 2.82
C ALA A 57 -8.95 12.35 4.18
N VAL A 58 -7.71 12.17 4.59
CA VAL A 58 -7.19 12.64 5.87
C VAL A 58 -6.10 13.66 5.61
N LYS A 59 -6.20 14.81 6.29
CA LYS A 59 -5.18 15.86 6.23
C LYS A 59 -4.27 15.77 7.45
N ARG A 60 -3.00 16.07 7.27
CA ARG A 60 -2.07 16.24 8.38
C ARG A 60 -2.49 17.44 9.21
N ASN A 61 -2.28 17.36 10.53
CA ASN A 61 -2.49 18.50 11.43
C ASN A 61 -1.38 19.55 11.25
N ALA A 62 -1.43 20.64 12.00
CA ALA A 62 -0.44 21.72 11.93
C ALA A 62 0.99 21.26 12.24
N SER A 63 1.15 20.16 13.00
CA SER A 63 2.45 19.55 13.31
C SER A 63 2.92 18.53 12.24
N GLY A 64 2.17 18.36 11.17
CA GLY A 64 2.50 17.41 10.10
C GLY A 64 2.11 15.96 10.39
N GLU A 65 1.35 15.71 11.44
CA GLU A 65 0.92 14.39 11.85
C GLU A 65 -0.48 14.05 11.34
N TYR A 66 -0.72 12.76 11.07
CA TYR A 66 -2.08 12.28 10.79
C TYR A 66 -2.83 12.04 12.10
N PRO A 67 -4.17 12.28 12.13
CA PRO A 67 -4.98 11.93 13.29
C PRO A 67 -4.83 10.44 13.62
N ALA A 68 -4.55 10.11 14.89
CA ALA A 68 -4.21 8.74 15.29
C ALA A 68 -5.36 7.75 15.03
N TRP A 69 -6.59 8.17 15.17
CA TRP A 69 -7.76 7.29 15.12
C TRP A 69 -8.90 7.77 14.21
N GLY A 70 -8.71 8.90 13.53
CA GLY A 70 -9.76 9.47 12.69
C GLY A 70 -10.06 8.62 11.48
N ASN A 71 -11.30 8.15 11.33
CA ASN A 71 -11.80 7.45 10.15
C ASN A 71 -11.03 6.17 9.78
N ARG A 72 -10.30 5.58 10.71
CA ARG A 72 -9.45 4.43 10.38
C ARG A 72 -10.27 3.17 10.11
N LEU A 73 -9.93 2.50 9.02
CA LEU A 73 -10.52 1.23 8.60
C LEU A 73 -9.44 0.14 8.62
N ASN A 74 -9.85 -1.10 8.73
CA ASN A 74 -8.94 -2.25 8.70
C ASN A 74 -9.37 -3.23 7.61
N SER A 75 -8.38 -3.86 6.99
CA SER A 75 -8.58 -4.95 6.05
C SER A 75 -7.45 -5.94 6.21
N ARG A 76 -7.78 -7.24 6.26
CA ARG A 76 -6.76 -8.30 6.32
C ARG A 76 -6.04 -8.45 4.99
N GLU A 77 -6.71 -8.10 3.89
CA GLU A 77 -6.17 -8.24 2.54
C GLU A 77 -5.42 -6.99 2.06
N ILE A 78 -5.65 -5.84 2.71
CA ILE A 78 -4.99 -4.57 2.38
C ILE A 78 -4.32 -4.04 3.64
N ASP A 79 -3.22 -4.67 4.02
CA ASP A 79 -2.51 -4.35 5.25
C ASP A 79 -1.01 -4.15 5.00
N HIS A 80 -0.34 -5.17 4.51
CA HIS A 80 1.07 -5.09 4.17
C HIS A 80 1.36 -5.90 2.91
N PHE A 81 2.35 -5.46 2.15
CA PHE A 81 2.76 -6.10 0.90
C PHE A 81 4.27 -6.06 0.73
N THR A 82 4.74 -6.89 -0.19
CA THR A 82 6.13 -6.84 -0.66
C THR A 82 6.15 -6.69 -2.17
N CYS A 83 7.15 -5.97 -2.68
CA CYS A 83 7.39 -5.86 -4.11
C CYS A 83 8.88 -5.86 -4.41
N THR A 84 9.23 -6.00 -5.68
CA THR A 84 10.59 -5.80 -6.13
C THR A 84 10.90 -4.31 -6.14
N TYR A 85 12.05 -3.93 -5.58
CA TYR A 85 12.54 -2.56 -5.61
C TYR A 85 13.63 -2.40 -6.66
N ASP A 86 13.54 -1.35 -7.46
CA ASP A 86 14.55 -0.98 -8.44
C ASP A 86 15.39 0.18 -7.89
N PRO A 87 16.63 -0.10 -7.42
CA PRO A 87 17.48 0.96 -6.87
C PRO A 87 18.05 1.91 -7.93
N THR A 88 17.94 1.56 -9.22
CA THR A 88 18.43 2.39 -10.33
C THR A 88 17.35 3.33 -10.88
N SER A 89 16.11 3.18 -10.45
CA SER A 89 15.00 4.03 -10.86
C SER A 89 15.07 5.42 -10.21
N ASP A 90 14.60 6.44 -10.92
CA ASP A 90 14.44 7.78 -10.37
C ASP A 90 13.30 7.86 -9.33
N SER A 91 12.42 6.88 -9.32
CA SER A 91 11.33 6.79 -8.34
C SER A 91 11.85 6.35 -6.99
N ASN A 92 11.50 7.08 -5.94
CA ASN A 92 11.87 6.72 -4.58
C ASN A 92 11.08 5.47 -4.10
N PRO A 93 11.47 4.85 -2.96
CA PRO A 93 10.79 3.66 -2.46
C PRO A 93 9.29 3.82 -2.25
N TYR A 94 8.83 4.98 -1.77
CA TYR A 94 7.40 5.23 -1.60
C TYR A 94 6.66 5.26 -2.94
N ALA A 95 7.22 5.91 -3.96
CA ALA A 95 6.61 5.96 -5.28
C ALA A 95 6.52 4.56 -5.91
N GLN A 96 7.55 3.74 -5.77
CA GLN A 96 7.52 2.36 -6.25
C GLN A 96 6.50 1.51 -5.48
N ALA A 97 6.38 1.70 -4.18
CA ALA A 97 5.40 1.01 -3.35
C ALA A 97 3.96 1.39 -3.74
N TYR A 98 3.67 2.67 -3.99
CA TYR A 98 2.35 3.09 -4.45
C TYR A 98 1.98 2.52 -5.82
N ALA A 99 2.94 2.47 -6.75
CA ALA A 99 2.73 1.84 -8.04
C ALA A 99 2.39 0.35 -7.90
N ASP A 100 3.12 -0.36 -7.04
CA ASP A 100 2.85 -1.77 -6.75
C ASP A 100 1.49 -1.97 -6.07
N LEU A 101 1.15 -1.12 -5.12
CA LEU A 101 -0.14 -1.19 -4.42
C LEU A 101 -1.32 -1.07 -5.41
N LYS A 102 -1.26 -0.10 -6.30
CA LYS A 102 -2.30 0.05 -7.34
C LYS A 102 -2.44 -1.20 -8.21
N THR A 103 -1.33 -1.81 -8.58
CA THR A 103 -1.31 -3.05 -9.36
C THR A 103 -1.92 -4.21 -8.58
N LYS A 104 -1.56 -4.39 -7.32
CA LYS A 104 -2.08 -5.47 -6.48
C LYS A 104 -3.57 -5.35 -6.20
N LEU A 105 -4.06 -4.14 -5.97
CA LEU A 105 -5.48 -3.89 -5.71
C LEU A 105 -6.35 -4.22 -6.93
N ALA A 106 -5.83 -4.00 -8.13
CA ALA A 106 -6.55 -4.25 -9.39
C ALA A 106 -6.34 -5.66 -9.95
N ALA A 107 -5.49 -6.48 -9.35
CA ALA A 107 -5.07 -7.75 -9.92
C ALA A 107 -6.16 -8.83 -9.83
N GLY A 108 -6.16 -9.71 -10.83
CA GLY A 108 -6.96 -10.95 -10.84
C GLY A 108 -8.38 -10.79 -11.37
N GLY A 109 -9.09 -11.92 -11.43
CA GLY A 109 -10.47 -11.97 -11.91
C GLY A 109 -11.51 -11.46 -10.90
N SER A 110 -11.10 -11.36 -9.63
CA SER A 110 -11.91 -10.77 -8.54
C SER A 110 -11.05 -9.75 -7.81
N PRO A 111 -10.89 -8.55 -8.36
CA PRO A 111 -10.03 -7.53 -7.77
C PRO A 111 -10.44 -7.19 -6.33
N ILE A 112 -9.46 -6.92 -5.47
CA ILE A 112 -9.68 -6.49 -4.09
C ILE A 112 -10.32 -5.09 -4.06
N ALA A 113 -10.02 -4.27 -5.04
CA ALA A 113 -10.50 -2.89 -5.12
C ALA A 113 -10.83 -2.49 -6.55
N SER A 114 -11.62 -1.44 -6.70
CA SER A 114 -12.00 -0.84 -7.98
C SER A 114 -11.94 0.68 -7.89
N SER A 115 -12.07 1.35 -9.03
CA SER A 115 -12.04 2.81 -9.13
C SER A 115 -10.80 3.42 -8.43
N ILE A 116 -9.65 2.83 -8.68
CA ILE A 116 -8.38 3.22 -8.07
C ILE A 116 -7.88 4.50 -8.72
N ALA A 117 -7.62 5.52 -7.91
CA ALA A 117 -7.13 6.82 -8.37
C ALA A 117 -6.11 7.40 -7.39
N ASP A 118 -5.25 8.26 -7.90
CA ASP A 118 -4.38 9.05 -7.05
C ASP A 118 -5.20 10.10 -6.29
N ALA A 119 -4.86 10.29 -5.03
CA ALA A 119 -5.55 11.23 -4.16
C ALA A 119 -4.73 12.49 -3.93
#